data_878afe762eeb3ee7d2edf0dabe8aa987
#
_entry.id   878afe762eeb3ee7d2edf0dabe8aa987
#
_cell.length_a   1.000
_cell.length_b   1.000
_cell.length_c   1.000
_cell.angle_alpha   90.00
_cell.angle_beta   90.00
_cell.angle_gamma   90.00
#
_symmetry.space_group_name_H-M   'P 1'
#
loop_
_entity.id
_entity.type
_entity.pdbx_description
1 polymer ?
#
loop_
_entity_poly.entity_id
_entity_poly.type
_entity_poly.pdbx_seq_one_letter_code
_entity_poly.pdbx_strand_id
1 'polypeptide(L)'
;MLEFKNPLLRGMDKVMQWVIMILLMALTLIIGGACLLRTINISFVGFEELATLAAFWLYMVGTAYGSREKSQITADILEVMLPQSRGKDVMMLLKWVITFVLSCVFTYWAFTLLMWTLQTGAKTTVYKIPNTLIQSSILVGTGLSTFYNLLYLIREVKIFTGKQPRFVAADDN
;
A
#
# COMPACT_ATOMS: atom_id res chain seq x y z
N MET A 1 -3.52 -17.38 1.91
CA MET A 1 -3.02 -16.69 0.70
C MET A 1 -4.04 -16.78 -0.42
N LEU A 2 -4.45 -15.65 -1.00
CA LEU A 2 -5.16 -15.70 -2.27
C LEU A 2 -4.15 -16.07 -3.35
N GLU A 3 -4.11 -17.33 -3.76
CA GLU A 3 -3.58 -17.66 -5.08
C GLU A 3 -4.53 -17.08 -6.12
N PHE A 4 -4.30 -15.83 -6.48
CA PHE A 4 -4.91 -15.32 -7.70
C PHE A 4 -4.28 -16.11 -8.86
N LYS A 5 -5.01 -17.10 -9.37
CA LYS A 5 -4.64 -17.89 -10.56
C LYS A 5 -4.47 -17.02 -11.82
N ASN A 6 -4.79 -15.74 -11.75
CA ASN A 6 -4.68 -14.82 -12.88
C ASN A 6 -3.21 -14.39 -13.08
N PRO A 7 -2.61 -14.68 -14.26
CA PRO A 7 -1.22 -14.36 -14.56
C PRO A 7 -0.95 -12.83 -14.49
N LEU A 8 -1.95 -12.00 -14.75
CA LEU A 8 -1.84 -10.53 -14.66
C LEU A 8 -1.56 -10.06 -13.24
N LEU A 9 -2.27 -10.61 -12.24
CA LEU A 9 -2.07 -10.24 -10.84
C LEU A 9 -0.69 -10.69 -10.33
N ARG A 10 -0.22 -11.87 -10.74
CA ARG A 10 1.15 -12.33 -10.45
C ARG A 10 2.22 -11.42 -11.07
N GLY A 11 1.96 -10.90 -12.29
CA GLY A 11 2.83 -9.92 -12.92
C GLY A 11 2.92 -8.62 -12.12
N MET A 12 1.78 -8.07 -11.71
CA MET A 12 1.72 -6.87 -10.87
C MET A 12 2.49 -7.05 -9.56
N ASP A 13 2.37 -8.21 -8.91
CA ASP A 13 3.06 -8.52 -7.67
C ASP A 13 4.57 -8.48 -7.83
N LYS A 14 5.10 -9.13 -8.88
CA LYS A 14 6.53 -9.11 -9.18
C LYS A 14 7.03 -7.69 -9.44
N VAL A 15 6.26 -6.91 -10.21
CA VAL A 15 6.62 -5.51 -10.48
C VAL A 15 6.67 -4.70 -9.19
N MET A 16 5.67 -4.83 -8.30
CA MET A 16 5.66 -4.14 -7.02
C MET A 16 6.85 -4.52 -6.14
N GLN A 17 7.18 -5.82 -6.05
CA GLN A 17 8.35 -6.30 -5.30
C GLN A 17 9.66 -5.71 -5.84
N TRP A 18 9.85 -5.74 -7.17
CA TRP A 18 11.05 -5.16 -7.78
C TRP A 18 11.14 -3.66 -7.55
N VAL A 19 10.02 -2.93 -7.67
CA VAL A 19 9.97 -1.49 -7.40
C VAL A 19 10.34 -1.20 -5.94
N ILE A 20 9.80 -1.97 -4.98
CA ILE A 20 10.11 -1.81 -3.56
C ILE A 20 11.61 -2.06 -3.31
N MET A 21 12.20 -3.13 -3.89
CA MET A 21 13.62 -3.44 -3.72
C MET A 21 14.51 -2.34 -4.29
N ILE A 22 14.21 -1.86 -5.49
CA ILE A 22 14.99 -0.78 -6.14
C ILE A 22 14.89 0.51 -5.33
N LEU A 23 13.69 0.91 -4.88
CA LEU A 23 13.49 2.11 -4.09
C LEU A 23 14.16 2.03 -2.71
N LEU A 24 14.14 0.85 -2.08
CA LEU A 24 14.81 0.62 -0.81
C LEU A 24 16.34 0.76 -0.96
N MET A 25 16.91 0.16 -2.00
CA MET A 25 18.34 0.31 -2.33
C MET A 25 18.69 1.78 -2.60
N ALA A 26 17.89 2.47 -3.42
CA ALA A 26 18.11 3.87 -3.74
C ALA A 26 18.05 4.74 -2.47
N LEU A 27 17.04 4.56 -1.63
CA LEU A 27 16.89 5.30 -0.37
C LEU A 27 18.08 5.07 0.57
N THR A 28 18.52 3.82 0.70
CA THR A 28 19.67 3.45 1.54
C THR A 28 20.97 4.11 1.01
N LEU A 29 21.18 4.12 -0.31
CA LEU A 29 22.33 4.76 -0.93
C LEU A 29 22.30 6.29 -0.79
N ILE A 30 21.14 6.92 -0.95
CA ILE A 30 20.99 8.37 -0.79
C ILE A 30 21.31 8.78 0.66
N ILE A 31 20.68 8.14 1.64
CA ILE A 31 20.85 8.50 3.05
C ILE A 31 22.24 8.09 3.54
N GLY A 32 22.69 6.87 3.24
CA GLY A 32 24.02 6.37 3.61
C GLY A 32 25.14 7.19 2.96
N GLY A 33 25.00 7.53 1.68
CA GLY A 33 25.94 8.38 0.96
C GLY A 33 26.01 9.79 1.53
N ALA A 34 24.86 10.40 1.84
CA ALA A 34 24.82 11.71 2.49
C ALA A 34 25.48 11.71 3.87
N CYS A 35 25.29 10.63 4.64
CA CYS A 35 25.93 10.46 5.93
C CYS A 35 27.47 10.34 5.81
N LEU A 36 27.97 9.54 4.87
CA LEU A 36 29.39 9.38 4.60
C LEU A 36 30.03 10.68 4.11
N LEU A 37 29.41 11.42 3.19
CA LEU A 37 29.90 12.71 2.71
C LEU A 37 29.98 13.73 3.83
N ARG A 38 29.04 13.72 4.76
CA ARG A 38 29.07 14.61 5.93
C ARG A 38 30.28 14.35 6.84
N THR A 39 30.73 13.09 6.94
CA THR A 39 31.92 12.74 7.75
C THR A 39 33.19 13.36 7.22
N ILE A 40 33.27 13.62 5.91
CA ILE A 40 34.40 14.29 5.26
C ILE A 40 34.17 15.81 5.02
N ASN A 41 33.24 16.41 5.78
CA ASN A 41 32.83 17.81 5.71
C ASN A 41 32.30 18.28 4.34
N ILE A 42 31.81 17.35 3.51
CA ILE A 42 31.12 17.68 2.27
C ILE A 42 29.63 17.66 2.54
N SER A 43 28.95 18.82 2.46
CA SER A 43 27.50 18.89 2.61
C SER A 43 26.83 18.63 1.26
N PHE A 44 26.13 17.51 1.17
CA PHE A 44 25.25 17.21 0.04
C PHE A 44 23.90 17.90 0.26
N VAL A 45 23.77 19.15 -0.24
CA VAL A 45 22.56 19.95 -0.11
C VAL A 45 21.45 19.36 -0.97
N GLY A 46 20.26 19.17 -0.40
CA GLY A 46 19.08 18.69 -1.14
C GLY A 46 18.90 17.15 -1.16
N PHE A 47 19.78 16.37 -0.51
CA PHE A 47 19.58 14.93 -0.41
C PHE A 47 18.21 14.58 0.23
N GLU A 48 17.72 15.46 1.10
CA GLU A 48 16.41 15.30 1.78
C GLU A 48 15.26 15.29 0.77
N GLU A 49 15.33 16.08 -0.32
CA GLU A 49 14.30 16.11 -1.35
C GLU A 49 14.26 14.78 -2.14
N LEU A 50 15.44 14.24 -2.49
CA LEU A 50 15.53 12.95 -3.18
C LEU A 50 15.13 11.79 -2.27
N ALA A 51 15.57 11.83 -1.00
CA ALA A 51 15.19 10.84 -0.01
C ALA A 51 13.65 10.84 0.22
N THR A 52 13.05 12.03 0.34
CA THR A 52 11.60 12.18 0.49
C THR A 52 10.85 11.61 -0.71
N LEU A 53 11.28 11.93 -1.93
CA LEU A 53 10.66 11.39 -3.14
C LEU A 53 10.71 9.85 -3.16
N ALA A 54 11.89 9.27 -2.91
CA ALA A 54 12.05 7.82 -2.89
C ALA A 54 11.26 7.16 -1.75
N ALA A 55 11.25 7.78 -0.55
CA ALA A 55 10.51 7.28 0.61
C ALA A 55 9.00 7.27 0.38
N PHE A 56 8.41 8.33 -0.19
CA PHE A 56 6.98 8.36 -0.49
C PHE A 56 6.57 7.26 -1.47
N TRP A 57 7.33 7.07 -2.55
CA TRP A 57 7.08 5.97 -3.49
C TRP A 57 7.23 4.61 -2.83
N LEU A 58 8.28 4.42 -2.02
CA LEU A 58 8.52 3.17 -1.29
C LEU A 58 7.35 2.84 -0.35
N TYR A 59 6.91 3.81 0.47
CA TYR A 59 5.84 3.60 1.44
C TYR A 59 4.49 3.36 0.76
N MET A 60 4.18 4.10 -0.30
CA MET A 60 2.90 3.98 -0.98
C MET A 60 2.78 2.67 -1.76
N VAL A 61 3.83 2.26 -2.47
CA VAL A 61 3.86 0.95 -3.15
C VAL A 61 3.89 -0.19 -2.11
N GLY A 62 4.64 -0.01 -1.00
CA GLY A 62 4.66 -0.95 0.12
C GLY A 62 3.29 -1.12 0.77
N THR A 63 2.52 -0.05 0.95
CA THR A 63 1.15 -0.09 1.47
C THR A 63 0.22 -0.86 0.53
N ALA A 64 0.34 -0.64 -0.77
CA ALA A 64 -0.45 -1.39 -1.76
C ALA A 64 -0.11 -2.89 -1.75
N TYR A 65 1.18 -3.22 -1.64
CA TYR A 65 1.65 -4.60 -1.51
C TYR A 65 1.18 -5.25 -0.20
N GLY A 66 1.27 -4.52 0.94
CA GLY A 66 0.75 -4.96 2.23
C GLY A 66 -0.76 -5.20 2.23
N SER A 67 -1.53 -4.38 1.51
CA SER A 67 -2.98 -4.59 1.33
C SER A 67 -3.26 -5.89 0.57
N ARG A 68 -2.43 -6.24 -0.40
CA ARG A 68 -2.56 -7.49 -1.15
C ARG A 68 -2.24 -8.72 -0.29
N GLU A 69 -1.21 -8.68 0.55
CA GLU A 69 -0.81 -9.82 1.40
C GLU A 69 -1.66 -9.97 2.66
N LYS A 70 -2.62 -9.08 2.90
CA LYS A 70 -3.36 -8.98 4.17
C LYS A 70 -2.44 -8.76 5.38
N SER A 71 -1.21 -8.28 5.17
CA SER A 71 -0.25 -8.03 6.23
C SER A 71 -0.56 -6.77 7.05
N GLN A 72 -1.57 -6.02 6.65
CA GLN A 72 -2.12 -4.96 7.49
C GLN A 72 -2.56 -5.58 8.82
N ILE A 73 -2.12 -4.97 9.93
CA ILE A 73 -2.44 -5.42 11.29
C ILE A 73 -3.96 -5.59 11.37
N THR A 74 -4.38 -6.78 11.08
CA THR A 74 -5.76 -7.16 11.18
C THR A 74 -5.97 -7.65 12.60
N ALA A 75 -7.11 -7.35 13.18
CA ALA A 75 -7.53 -7.96 14.41
C ALA A 75 -7.78 -9.47 14.18
N ASP A 76 -6.74 -10.21 13.76
CA ASP A 76 -6.77 -11.67 13.57
C ASP A 76 -7.11 -12.37 14.89
N ILE A 77 -6.88 -11.68 16.02
CA ILE A 77 -7.35 -12.09 17.35
C ILE A 77 -8.86 -12.36 17.35
N LEU A 78 -9.65 -11.50 16.69
CA LEU A 78 -11.10 -11.72 16.57
C LEU A 78 -11.42 -12.92 15.66
N GLU A 79 -10.58 -13.19 14.67
CA GLU A 79 -10.75 -14.34 13.78
C GLU A 79 -10.46 -15.67 14.50
N VAL A 80 -9.51 -15.65 15.43
CA VAL A 80 -9.15 -16.83 16.24
C VAL A 80 -10.08 -17.04 17.44
N MET A 81 -10.54 -15.96 18.08
CA MET A 81 -11.37 -16.05 19.30
C MET A 81 -12.84 -16.37 19.05
N LEU A 82 -13.36 -16.10 17.87
CA LEU A 82 -14.77 -16.36 17.57
C LEU A 82 -14.97 -17.78 17.01
N PRO A 83 -15.90 -18.57 17.58
CA PRO A 83 -16.28 -19.86 17.02
C PRO A 83 -16.85 -19.69 15.62
N GLN A 84 -16.73 -20.73 14.80
CA GLN A 84 -17.30 -20.74 13.43
C GLN A 84 -18.83 -20.64 13.51
N SER A 85 -19.36 -19.42 13.49
CA SER A 85 -20.78 -19.12 13.53
C SER A 85 -21.10 -18.04 12.49
N ARG A 86 -22.40 -17.91 12.15
CA ARG A 86 -22.86 -16.81 11.27
C ARG A 86 -22.43 -15.42 11.75
N GLY A 87 -22.25 -15.24 13.07
CA GLY A 87 -21.74 -13.99 13.65
C GLY A 87 -20.34 -13.64 13.17
N LYS A 88 -19.45 -14.64 13.03
CA LYS A 88 -18.09 -14.45 12.48
C LYS A 88 -18.13 -13.93 11.04
N ASP A 89 -19.02 -14.49 10.21
CA ASP A 89 -19.14 -14.08 8.80
C ASP A 89 -19.65 -12.65 8.66
N VAL A 90 -20.60 -12.25 9.52
CA VAL A 90 -21.09 -10.86 9.56
C VAL A 90 -19.98 -9.89 10.00
N MET A 91 -19.23 -10.22 11.04
CA MET A 91 -18.13 -9.37 11.50
C MET A 91 -17.02 -9.21 10.45
N MET A 92 -16.69 -10.31 9.75
CA MET A 92 -15.70 -10.25 8.68
C MET A 92 -16.18 -9.41 7.49
N LEU A 93 -17.43 -9.54 7.11
CA LEU A 93 -18.03 -8.72 6.07
C LEU A 93 -18.01 -7.24 6.47
N LEU A 94 -18.42 -6.91 7.70
CA LEU A 94 -18.43 -5.55 8.22
C LEU A 94 -17.02 -4.94 8.21
N LYS A 95 -16.00 -5.69 8.63
CA LYS A 95 -14.59 -5.29 8.58
C LYS A 95 -14.19 -4.87 7.16
N TRP A 96 -14.45 -5.72 6.17
CA TRP A 96 -14.08 -5.44 4.79
C TRP A 96 -14.87 -4.28 4.17
N VAL A 97 -16.13 -4.11 4.54
CA VAL A 97 -16.94 -2.96 4.13
C VAL A 97 -16.35 -1.67 4.68
N ILE A 98 -16.05 -1.61 5.97
CA ILE A 98 -15.45 -0.43 6.60
C ILE A 98 -14.08 -0.13 5.97
N THR A 99 -13.22 -1.12 5.80
CA THR A 99 -11.91 -0.96 5.18
C THR A 99 -12.01 -0.42 3.76
N PHE A 100 -12.94 -0.93 2.96
CA PHE A 100 -13.16 -0.48 1.60
C PHE A 100 -13.67 0.97 1.55
N VAL A 101 -14.64 1.33 2.38
CA VAL A 101 -15.17 2.70 2.46
C VAL A 101 -14.07 3.69 2.84
N LEU A 102 -13.27 3.37 3.86
CA LEU A 102 -12.14 4.22 4.26
C LEU A 102 -11.10 4.34 3.15
N SER A 103 -10.76 3.24 2.45
CA SER A 103 -9.85 3.28 1.31
C SER A 103 -10.37 4.19 0.19
N CYS A 104 -11.67 4.19 -0.10
CA CYS A 104 -12.27 5.08 -1.09
C CYS A 104 -12.16 6.55 -0.66
N VAL A 105 -12.40 6.87 0.62
CA VAL A 105 -12.26 8.22 1.16
C VAL A 105 -10.81 8.71 1.04
N PHE A 106 -9.84 7.88 1.42
CA PHE A 106 -8.42 8.23 1.29
C PHE A 106 -8.00 8.43 -0.18
N THR A 107 -8.48 7.60 -1.08
CA THR A 107 -8.20 7.75 -2.52
C THR A 107 -8.80 9.04 -3.07
N TYR A 108 -10.01 9.41 -2.65
CA TYR A 108 -10.63 10.68 -3.01
C TYR A 108 -9.82 11.88 -2.52
N TRP A 109 -9.35 11.85 -1.27
CA TRP A 109 -8.49 12.92 -0.74
C TRP A 109 -7.14 12.99 -1.43
N ALA A 110 -6.54 11.85 -1.75
CA ALA A 110 -5.29 11.79 -2.52
C ALA A 110 -5.46 12.40 -3.92
N PHE A 111 -6.59 12.14 -4.57
CA PHE A 111 -6.93 12.76 -5.86
C PHE A 111 -7.09 14.28 -5.74
N THR A 112 -7.83 14.75 -4.74
CA THR A 112 -8.04 16.19 -4.49
C THR A 112 -6.71 16.88 -4.20
N LEU A 113 -5.83 16.26 -3.39
CA LEU A 113 -4.51 16.77 -3.08
C LEU A 113 -3.64 16.90 -4.34
N LEU A 114 -3.66 15.89 -5.21
CA LEU A 114 -2.93 15.92 -6.47
C LEU A 114 -3.43 17.04 -7.40
N MET A 115 -4.74 17.21 -7.52
CA MET A 115 -5.34 18.29 -8.31
C MET A 115 -4.96 19.67 -7.79
N TRP A 116 -5.01 19.87 -6.47
CA TRP A 116 -4.58 21.11 -5.84
C TRP A 116 -3.11 21.42 -6.12
N THR A 117 -2.23 20.41 -6.06
CA THR A 117 -0.80 20.61 -6.32
C THR A 117 -0.50 20.91 -7.78
N LEU A 118 -1.25 20.29 -8.70
CA LEU A 118 -1.16 20.62 -10.13
C LEU A 118 -1.52 22.09 -10.40
N GLN A 119 -2.56 22.60 -9.74
CA GLN A 119 -2.99 24.00 -9.88
C GLN A 119 -1.99 24.98 -9.25
N THR A 120 -1.42 24.63 -8.11
CA THR A 120 -0.47 25.48 -7.38
C THR A 120 0.92 25.50 -8.03
N GLY A 121 1.27 24.45 -8.79
CA GLY A 121 2.58 24.32 -9.42
C GLY A 121 3.74 24.26 -8.41
N ALA A 122 3.47 23.79 -7.18
CA ALA A 122 4.43 23.72 -6.10
C ALA A 122 5.64 22.85 -6.46
N LYS A 123 6.85 23.36 -6.16
CA LYS A 123 8.13 22.68 -6.42
C LYS A 123 8.97 22.64 -5.14
N THR A 124 9.88 21.68 -5.07
CA THR A 124 10.86 21.60 -4.00
C THR A 124 11.85 22.76 -4.06
N THR A 125 12.52 23.03 -2.96
CA THR A 125 13.33 24.25 -2.79
C THR A 125 14.67 24.19 -3.53
N VAL A 126 15.35 23.04 -3.51
CA VAL A 126 16.72 22.89 -4.02
C VAL A 126 16.70 22.44 -5.49
N TYR A 127 16.12 21.29 -5.76
CA TYR A 127 16.09 20.71 -7.12
C TYR A 127 14.89 21.16 -7.95
N LYS A 128 13.97 21.94 -7.38
CA LYS A 128 12.74 22.41 -8.05
C LYS A 128 11.93 21.25 -8.66
N ILE A 129 11.99 20.08 -8.04
CA ILE A 129 11.20 18.91 -8.43
C ILE A 129 9.72 19.24 -8.19
N PRO A 130 8.83 18.99 -9.14
CA PRO A 130 7.41 19.24 -8.93
C PRO A 130 6.87 18.32 -7.84
N ASN A 131 6.22 18.89 -6.81
CA ASN A 131 5.61 18.13 -5.71
C ASN A 131 4.54 17.15 -6.19
N THR A 132 4.04 17.36 -7.41
CA THR A 132 3.15 16.43 -8.10
C THR A 132 3.72 15.01 -8.19
N LEU A 133 5.05 14.86 -8.37
CA LEU A 133 5.70 13.54 -8.41
C LEU A 133 5.64 12.83 -7.05
N ILE A 134 5.75 13.57 -5.96
CA ILE A 134 5.63 13.01 -4.61
C ILE A 134 4.18 12.62 -4.34
N GLN A 135 3.23 13.50 -4.68
CA GLN A 135 1.82 13.28 -4.39
C GLN A 135 1.16 12.25 -5.32
N SER A 136 1.68 12.08 -6.54
CA SER A 136 1.22 11.01 -7.43
C SER A 136 1.46 9.62 -6.83
N SER A 137 2.52 9.44 -6.01
CA SER A 137 2.76 8.18 -5.30
C SER A 137 1.62 7.85 -4.33
N ILE A 138 1.07 8.87 -3.63
CA ILE A 138 -0.05 8.69 -2.69
C ILE A 138 -1.29 8.20 -3.45
N LEU A 139 -1.63 8.83 -4.59
CA LEU A 139 -2.77 8.43 -5.39
C LEU A 139 -2.60 7.00 -5.95
N VAL A 140 -1.42 6.67 -6.47
CA VAL A 140 -1.13 5.33 -6.99
C VAL A 140 -1.23 4.28 -5.90
N GLY A 141 -0.61 4.52 -4.73
CA GLY A 141 -0.61 3.58 -3.62
C GLY A 141 -1.99 3.37 -3.02
N THR A 142 -2.73 4.45 -2.74
CA THR A 142 -4.11 4.35 -2.21
C THR A 142 -5.07 3.75 -3.23
N GLY A 143 -4.93 4.07 -4.52
CA GLY A 143 -5.74 3.50 -5.59
C GLY A 143 -5.54 1.99 -5.73
N LEU A 144 -4.28 1.51 -5.75
CA LEU A 144 -3.96 0.08 -5.76
C LEU A 144 -4.47 -0.63 -4.50
N SER A 145 -4.30 0.00 -3.33
CA SER A 145 -4.81 -0.52 -2.05
C SER A 145 -6.33 -0.68 -2.08
N THR A 146 -7.05 0.33 -2.57
CA THR A 146 -8.51 0.30 -2.73
C THR A 146 -8.94 -0.79 -3.69
N PHE A 147 -8.21 -0.99 -4.79
CA PHE A 147 -8.48 -2.07 -5.74
C PHE A 147 -8.35 -3.45 -5.08
N TYR A 148 -7.30 -3.70 -4.30
CA TYR A 148 -7.14 -4.98 -3.59
C TYR A 148 -8.21 -5.15 -2.50
N ASN A 149 -8.55 -4.10 -1.75
CA ASN A 149 -9.61 -4.15 -0.74
C ASN A 149 -10.97 -4.47 -1.37
N LEU A 150 -11.26 -3.95 -2.57
CA LEU A 150 -12.45 -4.29 -3.34
C LEU A 150 -12.49 -5.79 -3.70
N LEU A 151 -11.38 -6.35 -4.17
CA LEU A 151 -11.30 -7.79 -4.50
C LEU A 151 -11.57 -8.67 -3.27
N TYR A 152 -11.03 -8.29 -2.11
CA TYR A 152 -11.30 -8.99 -0.85
C TYR A 152 -12.76 -8.86 -0.42
N LEU A 153 -13.36 -7.67 -0.53
CA LEU A 153 -14.77 -7.45 -0.21
C LEU A 153 -15.67 -8.33 -1.09
N ILE A 154 -15.45 -8.35 -2.40
CA ILE A 154 -16.21 -9.19 -3.34
C ILE A 154 -16.11 -10.67 -2.96
N ARG A 155 -14.93 -11.11 -2.54
CA ARG A 155 -14.74 -12.50 -2.08
C ARG A 155 -15.53 -12.78 -0.82
N GLU A 156 -15.48 -11.94 0.20
CA GLU A 156 -16.21 -12.15 1.45
C GLU A 156 -17.73 -12.13 1.23
N VAL A 157 -18.23 -11.27 0.35
CA VAL A 157 -19.65 -11.27 -0.05
C VAL A 157 -20.04 -12.61 -0.71
N LYS A 158 -19.18 -13.19 -1.55
CA LYS A 158 -19.42 -14.50 -2.18
C LYS A 158 -19.43 -15.64 -1.15
N ILE A 159 -18.57 -15.58 -0.14
CA ILE A 159 -18.53 -16.55 0.97
C ILE A 159 -19.80 -16.43 1.80
N PHE A 160 -20.20 -15.22 2.17
CA PHE A 160 -21.42 -14.96 2.93
C PHE A 160 -22.69 -15.43 2.20
N THR A 161 -22.73 -15.29 0.87
CA THR A 161 -23.86 -15.74 0.03
C THR A 161 -23.83 -17.26 -0.25
N GLY A 162 -22.89 -18.01 0.32
CA GLY A 162 -22.78 -19.47 0.16
C GLY A 162 -22.27 -19.94 -1.21
N LYS A 163 -21.79 -19.01 -2.06
CA LYS A 163 -21.27 -19.33 -3.41
C LYS A 163 -19.84 -19.86 -3.43
N GLN A 164 -19.09 -19.71 -2.33
CA GLN A 164 -17.74 -20.27 -2.19
C GLN A 164 -17.54 -20.80 -0.76
N PRO A 165 -16.92 -21.99 -0.60
CA PRO A 165 -16.54 -22.48 0.72
C PRO A 165 -15.41 -21.61 1.27
N ARG A 166 -15.45 -21.32 2.57
CA ARG A 166 -14.32 -20.72 3.28
C ARG A 166 -13.20 -21.77 3.34
N PHE A 167 -12.07 -21.50 2.71
CA PHE A 167 -10.90 -22.37 2.86
C PHE A 167 -10.44 -22.26 4.32
N VAL A 168 -10.79 -23.26 5.11
CA VAL A 168 -10.16 -23.50 6.41
C VAL A 168 -8.75 -23.94 6.07
N ALA A 169 -7.73 -23.17 6.48
CA ALA A 169 -6.38 -23.69 6.46
C ALA A 169 -6.41 -24.99 7.25
N ALA A 170 -6.11 -26.11 6.59
CA ALA A 170 -5.95 -27.37 7.27
C ALA A 170 -4.87 -27.17 8.33
N ASP A 171 -5.20 -27.39 9.58
CA ASP A 171 -4.23 -27.56 10.65
C ASP A 171 -3.28 -28.68 10.21
N ASP A 172 -2.07 -28.28 9.83
CA ASP A 172 -0.97 -29.24 9.71
C ASP A 172 -0.64 -29.70 11.16
N ASN A 173 -1.13 -30.91 11.48
CA ASN A 173 -0.67 -31.71 12.59
C ASN A 173 0.82 -32.07 12.44
#